data_6f2e278276e7ee003fc57ef7d11e5271
#
_entry.id   6f2e278276e7ee003fc57ef7d11e5271
#
_cell.length_a   1.000
_cell.length_b   1.000
_cell.length_c   1.000
_cell.angle_alpha   90.00
_cell.angle_beta   90.00
_cell.angle_gamma   90.00
#
_symmetry.space_group_name_H-M   'P 1'
#
loop_
_entity.id
_entity.type
_entity.pdbx_description
1 polymer ?
#
loop_
_entity_poly.entity_id
_entity_poly.type
_entity_poly.pdbx_seq_one_letter_code
_entity_poly.pdbx_strand_id
1 'polypeptide(L)'
;AFVRSRDALLLARHYLSRFGSRAKLMAKIEKPQAVDRFEDILKEVDGIMVARGDLGVEMRAEQVPTIQKRIIRMCREVGKPVITATQMLESMISLPRPTRAEASDVANAIYDGTDAVMLSAESAAGLYPVESVAMMDRIAREAEASEHYHLMQQQMVIDTELAQDSIAFAACSIGEKLEAPAIVTFTSTGGAATRIAKYRPSMAVLALTPNEITRNQLALSWGVQPMLSEDPRDTDDMVRIANEELRKSGFADVGDRYVITAGVPFGVRGTTNMPVSYTHLALPTSDLVF
;
A
#
# COMPACT_ATOMS: atom_id res chain seq x y z
N ALA A 1 -8.01 -15.38 -11.61
CA ALA A 1 -9.44 -15.36 -11.94
C ALA A 1 -10.11 -16.66 -11.49
N PHE A 2 -11.43 -16.64 -11.31
CA PHE A 2 -12.27 -17.81 -10.99
C PHE A 2 -11.91 -18.58 -9.72
N VAL A 3 -11.27 -17.90 -8.77
CA VAL A 3 -10.96 -18.48 -7.45
C VAL A 3 -12.25 -18.81 -6.72
N ARG A 4 -12.35 -20.02 -6.15
CA ARG A 4 -13.50 -20.49 -5.38
C ARG A 4 -13.10 -21.12 -4.04
N SER A 5 -11.84 -21.53 -3.92
CA SER A 5 -11.33 -22.20 -2.73
C SER A 5 -9.82 -22.03 -2.57
N ARG A 6 -9.32 -22.36 -1.39
CA ARG A 6 -7.91 -22.45 -1.04
C ARG A 6 -7.13 -23.39 -1.97
N ASP A 7 -7.71 -24.54 -2.36
CA ASP A 7 -7.00 -25.58 -3.11
C ASP A 7 -6.50 -25.09 -4.47
N ALA A 8 -7.30 -24.25 -5.16
CA ALA A 8 -6.89 -23.64 -6.42
C ALA A 8 -5.64 -22.76 -6.27
N LEU A 9 -5.50 -22.10 -5.12
CA LEU A 9 -4.37 -21.23 -4.81
C LEU A 9 -3.13 -22.02 -4.43
N LEU A 10 -3.29 -23.11 -3.67
CA LEU A 10 -2.19 -24.03 -3.38
C LEU A 10 -1.63 -24.65 -4.65
N LEU A 11 -2.48 -25.02 -5.59
CA LEU A 11 -2.08 -25.52 -6.91
C LEU A 11 -1.30 -24.44 -7.69
N ALA A 12 -1.80 -23.20 -7.71
CA ALA A 12 -1.10 -22.09 -8.36
C ALA A 12 0.28 -21.84 -7.72
N ARG A 13 0.39 -21.86 -6.40
CA ARG A 13 1.67 -21.74 -5.69
C ARG A 13 2.62 -22.90 -6.01
N HIS A 14 2.11 -24.11 -6.10
CA HIS A 14 2.91 -25.27 -6.51
C HIS A 14 3.55 -25.03 -7.89
N TYR A 15 2.78 -24.56 -8.87
CA TYR A 15 3.33 -24.23 -10.19
C TYR A 15 4.34 -23.10 -10.16
N LEU A 16 4.06 -22.01 -9.43
CA LEU A 16 5.01 -20.90 -9.27
C LEU A 16 6.34 -21.41 -8.70
N SER A 17 6.29 -22.22 -7.65
CA SER A 17 7.48 -22.82 -7.03
C SER A 17 8.22 -23.76 -8.00
N ARG A 18 7.49 -24.62 -8.73
CA ARG A 18 8.05 -25.57 -9.69
C ARG A 18 8.83 -24.88 -10.81
N PHE A 19 8.38 -23.69 -11.23
CA PHE A 19 9.05 -22.90 -12.26
C PHE A 19 10.02 -21.85 -11.69
N GLY A 20 10.33 -21.90 -10.40
CA GLY A 20 11.25 -20.97 -9.74
C GLY A 20 10.77 -19.51 -9.77
N SER A 21 9.48 -19.27 -9.98
CA SER A 21 8.92 -17.94 -10.09
C SER A 21 8.84 -17.23 -8.73
N ARG A 22 9.25 -15.97 -8.67
CA ARG A 22 9.11 -15.06 -7.51
C ARG A 22 7.85 -14.18 -7.59
N ALA A 23 6.98 -14.41 -8.59
CA ALA A 23 5.76 -13.65 -8.76
C ALA A 23 4.85 -13.79 -7.53
N LYS A 24 4.25 -12.69 -7.11
CA LYS A 24 3.22 -12.66 -6.09
C LYS A 24 1.90 -13.18 -6.66
N LEU A 25 1.13 -13.86 -5.83
CA LEU A 25 -0.16 -14.41 -6.19
C LEU A 25 -1.28 -13.50 -5.69
N MET A 26 -2.04 -12.91 -6.61
CA MET A 26 -3.21 -12.10 -6.31
C MET A 26 -4.48 -12.87 -6.65
N ALA A 27 -5.40 -12.99 -5.69
CA ALA A 27 -6.71 -13.59 -5.94
C ALA A 27 -7.71 -12.53 -6.41
N LYS A 28 -8.34 -12.78 -7.54
CA LYS A 28 -9.48 -12.00 -8.04
C LYS A 28 -10.76 -12.58 -7.44
N ILE A 29 -11.42 -11.81 -6.57
CA ILE A 29 -12.68 -12.19 -5.90
C ILE A 29 -13.84 -11.74 -6.77
N GLU A 30 -14.48 -12.73 -7.42
CA GLU A 30 -15.52 -12.51 -8.42
C GLU A 30 -16.65 -13.57 -8.33
N LYS A 31 -16.53 -14.52 -7.40
CA LYS A 31 -17.50 -15.60 -7.22
C LYS A 31 -18.02 -15.66 -5.78
N PRO A 32 -19.30 -15.97 -5.55
CA PRO A 32 -19.88 -16.10 -4.21
C PRO A 32 -19.09 -17.06 -3.31
N GLN A 33 -18.65 -18.20 -3.87
CA GLN A 33 -17.87 -19.19 -3.12
C GLN A 33 -16.54 -18.63 -2.60
N ALA A 34 -15.94 -17.65 -3.33
CA ALA A 34 -14.73 -16.97 -2.85
C ALA A 34 -15.03 -16.01 -1.70
N VAL A 35 -16.18 -15.36 -1.71
CA VAL A 35 -16.65 -14.49 -0.62
C VAL A 35 -16.91 -15.29 0.65
N ASP A 36 -17.55 -16.46 0.53
CA ASP A 36 -17.87 -17.36 1.65
C ASP A 36 -16.62 -17.95 2.30
N ARG A 37 -15.57 -18.20 1.50
CA ARG A 37 -14.30 -18.81 1.94
C ARG A 37 -13.15 -17.79 1.96
N PHE A 38 -13.47 -16.51 2.10
CA PHE A 38 -12.50 -15.43 1.93
C PHE A 38 -11.32 -15.52 2.89
N GLU A 39 -11.54 -15.88 4.15
CA GLU A 39 -10.50 -16.02 5.17
C GLU A 39 -9.44 -17.05 4.79
N ASP A 40 -9.85 -18.20 4.27
CA ASP A 40 -8.93 -19.24 3.84
C ASP A 40 -8.18 -18.85 2.55
N ILE A 41 -8.84 -18.14 1.65
CA ILE A 41 -8.23 -17.58 0.44
C ILE A 41 -7.18 -16.53 0.82
N LEU A 42 -7.52 -15.62 1.75
CA LEU A 42 -6.64 -14.54 2.18
C LEU A 42 -5.33 -15.07 2.79
N LYS A 43 -5.35 -16.21 3.47
CA LYS A 43 -4.13 -16.83 4.03
C LYS A 43 -3.13 -17.24 2.95
N GLU A 44 -3.61 -17.68 1.78
CA GLU A 44 -2.78 -18.29 0.73
C GLU A 44 -2.30 -17.31 -0.36
N VAL A 45 -2.74 -16.07 -0.37
CA VAL A 45 -2.39 -15.09 -1.39
C VAL A 45 -1.54 -13.95 -0.87
N ASP A 46 -0.90 -13.24 -1.79
CA ASP A 46 -0.08 -12.06 -1.47
C ASP A 46 -0.87 -10.75 -1.63
N GLY A 47 -2.04 -10.79 -2.26
CA GLY A 47 -2.92 -9.64 -2.45
C GLY A 47 -4.28 -10.06 -2.98
N ILE A 48 -5.22 -9.14 -3.00
CA ILE A 48 -6.62 -9.35 -3.39
C ILE A 48 -7.02 -8.30 -4.43
N MET A 49 -7.87 -8.72 -5.38
CA MET A 49 -8.61 -7.81 -6.25
C MET A 49 -10.11 -8.05 -6.06
N VAL A 50 -10.84 -7.01 -5.72
CA VAL A 50 -12.30 -7.03 -5.65
C VAL A 50 -12.86 -6.68 -7.03
N ALA A 51 -13.37 -7.67 -7.75
CA ALA A 51 -13.92 -7.52 -9.09
C ALA A 51 -15.43 -7.27 -9.01
N ARG A 52 -15.81 -6.01 -8.81
CA ARG A 52 -17.20 -5.64 -8.48
C ARG A 52 -18.19 -5.92 -9.60
N GLY A 53 -17.79 -5.71 -10.86
CA GLY A 53 -18.62 -6.01 -12.02
C GLY A 53 -18.99 -7.51 -12.08
N ASP A 54 -18.01 -8.39 -11.95
CA ASP A 54 -18.24 -9.84 -11.94
C ASP A 54 -19.04 -10.29 -10.71
N LEU A 55 -18.76 -9.72 -9.53
CA LEU A 55 -19.54 -10.00 -8.33
C LEU A 55 -21.01 -9.57 -8.47
N GLY A 56 -21.27 -8.40 -9.10
CA GLY A 56 -22.63 -7.89 -9.32
C GLY A 56 -23.46 -8.71 -10.31
N VAL A 57 -22.80 -9.52 -11.16
CA VAL A 57 -23.47 -10.49 -12.04
C VAL A 57 -23.82 -11.78 -11.29
N GLU A 58 -22.98 -12.19 -10.35
CA GLU A 58 -23.09 -13.46 -9.61
C GLU A 58 -23.88 -13.34 -8.31
N MET A 59 -24.02 -12.12 -7.77
CA MET A 59 -24.65 -11.80 -6.50
C MET A 59 -25.61 -10.63 -6.68
N ARG A 60 -26.47 -10.38 -5.66
CA ARG A 60 -27.33 -9.22 -5.68
C ARG A 60 -26.50 -7.93 -5.55
N ALA A 61 -26.77 -6.95 -6.39
CA ALA A 61 -25.98 -5.72 -6.50
C ALA A 61 -25.82 -4.98 -5.16
N GLU A 62 -26.88 -4.97 -4.35
CA GLU A 62 -26.90 -4.31 -3.04
C GLU A 62 -25.97 -4.97 -2.00
N GLN A 63 -25.48 -6.18 -2.24
CA GLN A 63 -24.55 -6.87 -1.36
C GLN A 63 -23.09 -6.48 -1.63
N VAL A 64 -22.78 -6.06 -2.86
CA VAL A 64 -21.40 -5.81 -3.32
C VAL A 64 -20.69 -4.74 -2.47
N PRO A 65 -21.30 -3.59 -2.12
CA PRO A 65 -20.62 -2.59 -1.30
C PRO A 65 -20.20 -3.10 0.08
N THR A 66 -21.07 -3.88 0.74
CA THR A 66 -20.75 -4.46 2.06
C THR A 66 -19.63 -5.49 1.97
N ILE A 67 -19.63 -6.31 0.93
CA ILE A 67 -18.57 -7.29 0.67
C ILE A 67 -17.25 -6.58 0.40
N GLN A 68 -17.23 -5.52 -0.41
CA GLN A 68 -16.06 -4.70 -0.66
C GLN A 68 -15.44 -4.18 0.64
N LYS A 69 -16.23 -3.54 1.50
CA LYS A 69 -15.78 -3.02 2.80
C LYS A 69 -15.19 -4.10 3.69
N ARG A 70 -15.85 -5.25 3.78
CA ARG A 70 -15.37 -6.41 4.54
C ARG A 70 -14.02 -6.90 4.00
N ILE A 71 -13.89 -7.09 2.70
CA ILE A 71 -12.66 -7.57 2.06
C ILE A 71 -11.51 -6.60 2.28
N ILE A 72 -11.72 -5.30 2.06
CA ILE A 72 -10.69 -4.27 2.23
C ILE A 72 -10.22 -4.25 3.70
N ARG A 73 -11.14 -4.25 4.66
CA ARG A 73 -10.80 -4.29 6.08
C ARG A 73 -9.93 -5.50 6.43
N MET A 74 -10.32 -6.70 6.03
CA MET A 74 -9.59 -7.93 6.33
C MET A 74 -8.19 -7.95 5.66
N CYS A 75 -8.06 -7.42 4.45
CA CYS A 75 -6.76 -7.29 3.78
C CYS A 75 -5.83 -6.34 4.56
N ARG A 76 -6.35 -5.21 5.03
CA ARG A 76 -5.59 -4.24 5.83
C ARG A 76 -5.14 -4.83 7.17
N GLU A 77 -6.01 -5.53 7.87
CA GLU A 77 -5.67 -6.19 9.15
C GLU A 77 -4.41 -7.06 9.02
N VAL A 78 -4.26 -7.78 7.90
CA VAL A 78 -3.11 -8.65 7.64
C VAL A 78 -1.98 -8.00 6.82
N GLY A 79 -2.13 -6.74 6.41
CA GLY A 79 -1.14 -5.99 5.64
C GLY A 79 -0.94 -6.52 4.20
N LYS A 80 -1.99 -7.07 3.58
CA LYS A 80 -1.97 -7.52 2.18
C LYS A 80 -2.66 -6.49 1.27
N PRO A 81 -2.03 -6.09 0.15
CA PRO A 81 -2.60 -5.09 -0.74
C PRO A 81 -3.92 -5.56 -1.35
N VAL A 82 -4.86 -4.62 -1.45
CA VAL A 82 -6.17 -4.84 -2.06
C VAL A 82 -6.43 -3.81 -3.16
N ILE A 83 -6.89 -4.30 -4.32
CA ILE A 83 -7.29 -3.48 -5.46
C ILE A 83 -8.82 -3.50 -5.55
N THR A 84 -9.43 -2.32 -5.62
CA THR A 84 -10.86 -2.19 -5.99
C THR A 84 -10.98 -1.94 -7.48
N ALA A 85 -11.68 -2.84 -8.18
CA ALA A 85 -11.66 -2.91 -9.63
C ALA A 85 -13.07 -2.94 -10.22
N THR A 86 -13.15 -2.51 -11.49
CA THR A 86 -14.31 -2.50 -12.38
C THR A 86 -15.41 -1.50 -12.00
N GLN A 87 -16.04 -0.93 -13.02
CA GLN A 87 -17.14 0.05 -12.89
C GLN A 87 -16.76 1.25 -12.00
N MET A 88 -15.54 1.76 -12.18
CA MET A 88 -15.05 2.92 -11.42
C MET A 88 -15.46 4.24 -12.09
N LEU A 89 -15.05 4.45 -13.33
CA LEU A 89 -15.37 5.63 -14.15
C LEU A 89 -15.91 5.22 -15.53
N GLU A 90 -16.79 4.22 -15.56
CA GLU A 90 -17.21 3.52 -16.78
C GLU A 90 -17.76 4.45 -17.86
N SER A 91 -18.48 5.52 -17.47
CA SER A 91 -18.97 6.52 -18.43
C SER A 91 -17.83 7.21 -19.20
N MET A 92 -16.62 7.27 -18.64
CA MET A 92 -15.46 7.85 -19.29
C MET A 92 -14.86 7.00 -20.41
N ILE A 93 -15.39 5.81 -20.67
CA ILE A 93 -15.11 5.09 -21.91
C ILE A 93 -15.48 5.95 -23.12
N SER A 94 -16.60 6.66 -23.05
CA SER A 94 -17.15 7.47 -24.15
C SER A 94 -17.34 8.94 -23.83
N LEU A 95 -17.23 9.36 -22.57
CA LEU A 95 -17.44 10.74 -22.12
C LEU A 95 -16.16 11.31 -21.47
N PRO A 96 -15.90 12.64 -21.63
CA PRO A 96 -14.70 13.27 -21.07
C PRO A 96 -14.76 13.51 -19.56
N ARG A 97 -15.90 13.22 -18.92
CA ARG A 97 -16.14 13.41 -17.48
C ARG A 97 -16.98 12.27 -16.92
N PRO A 98 -16.74 11.85 -15.67
CA PRO A 98 -17.55 10.84 -15.02
C PRO A 98 -18.89 11.43 -14.56
N THR A 99 -19.80 10.55 -14.22
CA THR A 99 -20.99 10.90 -13.44
C THR A 99 -20.61 11.20 -11.99
N ARG A 100 -21.50 11.92 -11.28
CA ARG A 100 -21.32 12.17 -9.85
C ARG A 100 -21.32 10.88 -9.04
N ALA A 101 -22.11 9.88 -9.45
CA ALA A 101 -22.17 8.57 -8.78
C ALA A 101 -20.84 7.82 -8.89
N GLU A 102 -20.19 7.84 -10.06
CA GLU A 102 -18.88 7.22 -10.26
C GLU A 102 -17.78 7.91 -9.46
N ALA A 103 -17.75 9.24 -9.44
CA ALA A 103 -16.80 10.00 -8.62
C ALA A 103 -16.98 9.67 -7.12
N SER A 104 -18.23 9.55 -6.67
CA SER A 104 -18.56 9.15 -5.30
C SER A 104 -18.15 7.71 -4.99
N ASP A 105 -18.26 6.80 -5.95
CA ASP A 105 -17.88 5.40 -5.79
C ASP A 105 -16.37 5.22 -5.67
N VAL A 106 -15.58 5.93 -6.51
CA VAL A 106 -14.11 5.97 -6.37
C VAL A 106 -13.72 6.51 -5.00
N ALA A 107 -14.30 7.65 -4.57
CA ALA A 107 -14.02 8.22 -3.26
C ALA A 107 -14.36 7.25 -2.12
N ASN A 108 -15.48 6.52 -2.20
CA ASN A 108 -15.84 5.51 -1.23
C ASN A 108 -14.83 4.37 -1.13
N ALA A 109 -14.28 3.89 -2.26
CA ALA A 109 -13.23 2.88 -2.25
C ALA A 109 -11.96 3.38 -1.52
N ILE A 110 -11.61 4.67 -1.70
CA ILE A 110 -10.50 5.31 -0.97
C ILE A 110 -10.81 5.40 0.53
N TYR A 111 -12.00 5.85 0.91
CA TYR A 111 -12.43 5.91 2.32
C TYR A 111 -12.44 4.53 2.99
N ASP A 112 -12.81 3.48 2.26
CA ASP A 112 -12.75 2.10 2.73
C ASP A 112 -11.32 1.63 3.02
N GLY A 113 -10.31 2.33 2.46
CA GLY A 113 -8.89 2.05 2.67
C GLY A 113 -8.29 1.06 1.67
N THR A 114 -8.79 1.01 0.43
CA THR A 114 -8.15 0.23 -0.64
C THR A 114 -6.70 0.69 -0.89
N ASP A 115 -5.83 -0.22 -1.32
CA ASP A 115 -4.45 0.14 -1.68
C ASP A 115 -4.36 0.74 -3.08
N ALA A 116 -5.22 0.29 -3.99
CA ALA A 116 -5.29 0.81 -5.34
C ALA A 116 -6.72 0.74 -5.89
N VAL A 117 -7.02 1.62 -6.83
CA VAL A 117 -8.21 1.60 -7.67
C VAL A 117 -7.79 1.32 -9.11
N MET A 118 -8.59 0.54 -9.84
CA MET A 118 -8.22 0.08 -11.18
C MET A 118 -9.23 0.53 -12.23
N LEU A 119 -8.74 1.18 -13.28
CA LEU A 119 -9.47 1.39 -14.52
C LEU A 119 -9.35 0.14 -15.41
N SER A 120 -10.36 -0.09 -16.22
CA SER A 120 -10.46 -1.20 -17.18
C SER A 120 -10.56 -0.67 -18.60
N ALA A 121 -11.74 -0.71 -19.19
CA ALA A 121 -11.98 -0.22 -20.55
C ALA A 121 -11.77 1.29 -20.68
N GLU A 122 -11.94 2.07 -19.62
CA GLU A 122 -11.72 3.51 -19.57
C GLU A 122 -10.33 3.91 -20.07
N SER A 123 -9.31 3.14 -19.69
CA SER A 123 -7.92 3.38 -20.12
C SER A 123 -7.44 2.42 -21.21
N ALA A 124 -8.05 1.23 -21.36
CA ALA A 124 -7.60 0.23 -22.31
C ALA A 124 -8.20 0.39 -23.72
N ALA A 125 -9.43 0.87 -23.83
CA ALA A 125 -10.16 0.99 -25.09
C ALA A 125 -11.06 2.24 -25.20
N GLY A 126 -11.11 3.07 -24.14
CA GLY A 126 -11.92 4.28 -24.10
C GLY A 126 -11.38 5.40 -24.97
N LEU A 127 -12.22 6.41 -25.21
CA LEU A 127 -11.86 7.59 -25.98
C LEU A 127 -11.05 8.62 -25.17
N TYR A 128 -11.05 8.51 -23.81
CA TYR A 128 -10.46 9.49 -22.90
C TYR A 128 -9.53 8.81 -21.86
N PRO A 129 -8.51 8.02 -22.28
CA PRO A 129 -7.70 7.23 -21.36
C PRO A 129 -6.87 8.08 -20.39
N VAL A 130 -6.27 9.17 -20.88
CA VAL A 130 -5.45 10.08 -20.06
C VAL A 130 -6.32 10.85 -19.07
N GLU A 131 -7.46 11.35 -19.52
CA GLU A 131 -8.43 12.07 -18.69
C GLU A 131 -9.02 11.17 -17.60
N SER A 132 -9.23 9.89 -17.90
CA SER A 132 -9.74 8.91 -16.93
C SER A 132 -8.74 8.68 -15.80
N VAL A 133 -7.45 8.49 -16.10
CA VAL A 133 -6.39 8.36 -15.09
C VAL A 133 -6.26 9.66 -14.29
N ALA A 134 -6.23 10.81 -14.97
CA ALA A 134 -6.12 12.11 -14.31
C ALA A 134 -7.35 12.41 -13.42
N MET A 135 -8.55 11.98 -13.80
CA MET A 135 -9.75 12.11 -12.99
C MET A 135 -9.68 11.23 -11.76
N MET A 136 -9.26 9.97 -11.91
CA MET A 136 -9.08 9.04 -10.80
C MET A 136 -8.07 9.57 -9.78
N ASP A 137 -6.93 10.10 -10.22
CA ASP A 137 -5.93 10.73 -9.36
C ASP A 137 -6.50 11.92 -8.58
N ARG A 138 -7.24 12.81 -9.26
CA ARG A 138 -7.88 13.96 -8.59
C ARG A 138 -8.89 13.54 -7.52
N ILE A 139 -9.72 12.53 -7.82
CA ILE A 139 -10.70 12.03 -6.85
C ILE A 139 -9.98 11.39 -5.65
N ALA A 140 -8.93 10.61 -5.88
CA ALA A 140 -8.15 9.99 -4.82
C ALA A 140 -7.52 11.05 -3.90
N ARG A 141 -6.84 12.05 -4.48
CA ARG A 141 -6.23 13.16 -3.71
C ARG A 141 -7.23 13.95 -2.91
N GLU A 142 -8.38 14.28 -3.50
CA GLU A 142 -9.45 15.01 -2.81
C GLU A 142 -10.04 14.20 -1.65
N ALA A 143 -10.26 12.89 -1.85
CA ALA A 143 -10.73 12.00 -0.80
C ALA A 143 -9.72 11.89 0.34
N GLU A 144 -8.43 11.69 0.04
CA GLU A 144 -7.35 11.54 1.02
C GLU A 144 -7.07 12.84 1.79
N ALA A 145 -7.24 14.01 1.17
CA ALA A 145 -7.07 15.31 1.83
C ALA A 145 -8.22 15.67 2.79
N SER A 146 -9.32 14.92 2.77
CA SER A 146 -10.49 15.23 3.59
C SER A 146 -10.31 14.83 5.06
N GLU A 147 -10.84 15.64 5.98
CA GLU A 147 -10.91 15.30 7.41
C GLU A 147 -11.64 13.97 7.63
N HIS A 148 -12.66 13.69 6.82
CA HIS A 148 -13.41 12.44 6.88
C HIS A 148 -12.51 11.21 6.66
N TYR A 149 -11.58 11.27 5.70
CA TYR A 149 -10.62 10.19 5.47
C TYR A 149 -9.77 9.92 6.71
N HIS A 150 -9.19 10.97 7.28
CA HIS A 150 -8.34 10.85 8.47
C HIS A 150 -9.10 10.24 9.66
N LEU A 151 -10.32 10.71 9.91
CA LEU A 151 -11.19 10.15 10.97
C LEU A 151 -11.51 8.66 10.73
N MET A 152 -11.86 8.29 9.50
CA MET A 152 -12.14 6.89 9.14
C MET A 152 -10.92 5.99 9.34
N GLN A 153 -9.73 6.47 8.95
CA GLN A 153 -8.50 5.69 9.10
C GLN A 153 -8.10 5.51 10.59
N GLN A 154 -8.27 6.54 11.41
CA GLN A 154 -8.01 6.49 12.85
C GLN A 154 -8.98 5.56 13.61
N GLN A 155 -10.23 5.48 13.19
CA GLN A 155 -11.23 4.59 13.81
C GLN A 155 -10.99 3.10 13.51
N MET A 156 -10.17 2.80 12.51
CA MET A 156 -9.84 1.41 12.18
C MET A 156 -8.81 0.89 13.19
N VAL A 157 -9.29 0.29 14.25
CA VAL A 157 -8.43 -0.43 15.21
C VAL A 157 -7.90 -1.68 14.51
N ILE A 158 -6.58 -1.72 14.31
CA ILE A 158 -5.89 -2.92 13.86
C ILE A 158 -5.30 -3.56 15.10
N ASP A 159 -5.99 -4.56 15.61
CA ASP A 159 -5.48 -5.38 16.69
C ASP A 159 -4.40 -6.33 16.16
N THR A 160 -3.28 -6.40 16.86
CA THR A 160 -2.16 -7.22 16.43
C THR A 160 -1.33 -7.67 17.62
N GLU A 161 -1.07 -8.98 17.69
CA GLU A 161 -0.21 -9.60 18.69
C GLU A 161 1.28 -9.56 18.29
N LEU A 162 1.60 -9.13 17.07
CA LEU A 162 2.95 -9.15 16.56
C LEU A 162 3.74 -7.91 17.00
N ALA A 163 4.91 -8.12 17.61
CA ALA A 163 5.80 -7.03 18.02
C ALA A 163 6.17 -6.08 16.85
N GLN A 164 6.35 -6.62 15.64
CA GLN A 164 6.66 -5.82 14.45
C GLN A 164 5.52 -4.87 14.05
N ASP A 165 4.28 -5.26 14.34
CA ASP A 165 3.12 -4.40 14.07
C ASP A 165 3.04 -3.28 15.11
N SER A 166 3.35 -3.57 16.38
CA SER A 166 3.46 -2.54 17.43
C SER A 166 4.55 -1.52 17.10
N ILE A 167 5.69 -1.96 16.55
CA ILE A 167 6.75 -1.06 16.07
C ILE A 167 6.28 -0.20 14.91
N ALA A 168 5.57 -0.78 13.93
CA ALA A 168 5.02 -0.03 12.81
C ALA A 168 3.99 1.02 13.26
N PHE A 169 3.11 0.66 14.19
CA PHE A 169 2.16 1.59 14.80
C PHE A 169 2.86 2.72 15.56
N ALA A 170 3.89 2.39 16.36
CA ALA A 170 4.68 3.39 17.08
C ALA A 170 5.38 4.35 16.11
N ALA A 171 5.95 3.85 15.00
CA ALA A 171 6.56 4.68 13.97
C ALA A 171 5.57 5.66 13.34
N CYS A 172 4.35 5.21 13.01
CA CYS A 172 3.29 6.09 12.53
C CYS A 172 2.92 7.15 13.58
N SER A 173 2.70 6.74 14.84
CA SER A 173 2.34 7.66 15.92
C SER A 173 3.42 8.70 16.22
N ILE A 174 4.70 8.31 16.15
CA ILE A 174 5.83 9.24 16.29
C ILE A 174 5.84 10.21 15.11
N GLY A 175 5.68 9.70 13.88
CA GLY A 175 5.65 10.53 12.68
C GLY A 175 4.55 11.59 12.71
N GLU A 176 3.33 11.22 13.08
CA GLU A 176 2.21 12.16 13.27
C GLU A 176 2.51 13.25 14.29
N LYS A 177 3.01 12.87 15.47
CA LYS A 177 3.34 13.85 16.54
C LYS A 177 4.48 14.80 16.21
N LEU A 178 5.41 14.36 15.37
CA LEU A 178 6.55 15.16 14.94
C LEU A 178 6.26 15.97 13.67
N GLU A 179 5.07 15.80 13.07
CA GLU A 179 4.73 16.32 11.76
C GLU A 179 5.80 15.94 10.71
N ALA A 180 6.26 14.69 10.80
CA ALA A 180 7.34 14.20 9.97
C ALA A 180 6.90 14.11 8.50
N PRO A 181 7.71 14.55 7.53
CA PRO A 181 7.37 14.45 6.11
C PRO A 181 7.41 13.01 5.58
N ALA A 182 8.17 12.13 6.23
CA ALA A 182 8.31 10.74 5.81
C ALA A 182 8.68 9.79 6.96
N ILE A 183 8.31 8.51 6.77
CA ILE A 183 8.85 7.37 7.50
C ILE A 183 9.77 6.62 6.53
N VAL A 184 11.05 6.51 6.86
CA VAL A 184 12.01 5.69 6.10
C VAL A 184 12.05 4.30 6.70
N THR A 185 11.89 3.27 5.87
CA THR A 185 11.96 1.86 6.32
C THR A 185 12.90 1.05 5.47
N PHE A 186 13.87 0.38 6.10
CA PHE A 186 14.75 -0.56 5.42
C PHE A 186 14.11 -1.95 5.40
N THR A 187 14.01 -2.54 4.22
CA THR A 187 13.28 -3.80 4.06
C THR A 187 13.84 -4.65 2.92
N SER A 188 14.19 -5.90 3.19
CA SER A 188 14.63 -6.85 2.16
C SER A 188 13.48 -7.53 1.43
N THR A 189 12.32 -7.70 2.10
CA THR A 189 11.16 -8.46 1.59
C THR A 189 9.89 -7.64 1.42
N GLY A 190 9.91 -6.37 1.84
CA GLY A 190 8.75 -5.48 1.80
C GLY A 190 7.86 -5.53 3.06
N GLY A 191 8.07 -6.48 3.96
CA GLY A 191 7.18 -6.69 5.11
C GLY A 191 7.11 -5.51 6.08
N ALA A 192 8.22 -4.80 6.32
CA ALA A 192 8.21 -3.60 7.16
C ALA A 192 7.36 -2.48 6.54
N ALA A 193 7.54 -2.24 5.25
CA ALA A 193 6.79 -1.19 4.53
C ALA A 193 5.28 -1.48 4.50
N THR A 194 4.88 -2.72 4.21
CA THR A 194 3.44 -3.08 4.19
C THR A 194 2.80 -3.02 5.57
N ARG A 195 3.56 -3.33 6.65
CA ARG A 195 3.08 -3.17 8.04
C ARG A 195 2.85 -1.71 8.40
N ILE A 196 3.72 -0.79 7.98
CA ILE A 196 3.53 0.65 8.19
C ILE A 196 2.33 1.13 7.35
N ALA A 197 2.28 0.76 6.08
CA ALA A 197 1.24 1.18 5.14
C ALA A 197 -0.18 0.78 5.60
N LYS A 198 -0.36 -0.35 6.29
CA LYS A 198 -1.67 -0.77 6.77
C LYS A 198 -2.30 0.21 7.78
N TYR A 199 -1.50 1.01 8.49
CA TYR A 199 -1.98 2.05 9.41
C TYR A 199 -2.34 3.36 8.71
N ARG A 200 -2.06 3.50 7.40
CA ARG A 200 -2.38 4.70 6.59
C ARG A 200 -1.84 5.99 7.23
N PRO A 201 -0.53 6.07 7.51
CA PRO A 201 0.05 7.31 8.06
C PRO A 201 -0.17 8.49 7.11
N SER A 202 -0.25 9.71 7.65
CA SER A 202 -0.42 10.93 6.84
C SER A 202 0.82 11.29 6.01
N MET A 203 1.99 10.78 6.41
CA MET A 203 3.26 11.01 5.73
C MET A 203 3.63 9.85 4.78
N ALA A 204 4.50 10.14 3.80
CA ALA A 204 5.01 9.14 2.88
C ALA A 204 5.82 8.04 3.57
N VAL A 205 5.70 6.80 3.09
CA VAL A 205 6.51 5.67 3.54
C VAL A 205 7.59 5.39 2.50
N LEU A 206 8.82 5.83 2.76
CA LEU A 206 9.96 5.60 1.88
C LEU A 206 10.58 4.24 2.20
N ALA A 207 10.36 3.25 1.32
CA ALA A 207 10.83 1.89 1.51
C ALA A 207 12.15 1.65 0.76
N LEU A 208 13.25 1.56 1.49
CA LEU A 208 14.58 1.32 0.96
C LEU A 208 14.88 -0.18 0.95
N THR A 209 15.23 -0.70 -0.23
CA THR A 209 15.48 -2.13 -0.43
C THR A 209 16.60 -2.38 -1.44
N PRO A 210 17.51 -3.35 -1.18
CA PRO A 210 18.52 -3.76 -2.17
C PRO A 210 17.95 -4.64 -3.28
N ASN A 211 16.66 -5.02 -3.17
CA ASN A 211 16.05 -6.01 -4.04
C ASN A 211 15.07 -5.36 -5.03
N GLU A 212 15.40 -5.38 -6.31
CA GLU A 212 14.56 -4.82 -7.38
C GLU A 212 13.16 -5.47 -7.44
N ILE A 213 13.08 -6.77 -7.21
CA ILE A 213 11.78 -7.47 -7.19
C ILE A 213 10.91 -6.93 -6.05
N THR A 214 11.49 -6.74 -4.86
CA THR A 214 10.80 -6.17 -3.69
C THR A 214 10.35 -4.74 -3.98
N ARG A 215 11.22 -3.92 -4.56
CA ARG A 215 10.86 -2.55 -5.00
C ARG A 215 9.63 -2.57 -5.91
N ASN A 216 9.65 -3.40 -6.94
CA ASN A 216 8.55 -3.47 -7.91
C ASN A 216 7.24 -3.99 -7.27
N GLN A 217 7.34 -4.95 -6.34
CA GLN A 217 6.17 -5.49 -5.63
C GLN A 217 5.54 -4.48 -4.67
N LEU A 218 6.35 -3.63 -4.03
CA LEU A 218 5.87 -2.62 -3.08
C LEU A 218 5.15 -1.44 -3.78
N ALA A 219 5.35 -1.24 -5.08
CA ALA A 219 4.68 -0.18 -5.83
C ALA A 219 3.14 -0.28 -5.82
N LEU A 220 2.58 -1.42 -5.41
CA LEU A 220 1.14 -1.63 -5.26
C LEU A 220 0.62 -1.29 -3.85
N SER A 221 1.50 -1.11 -2.88
CA SER A 221 1.11 -0.81 -1.49
C SER A 221 0.82 0.68 -1.34
N TRP A 222 -0.30 1.01 -0.71
CA TRP A 222 -0.71 2.40 -0.50
C TRP A 222 0.36 3.20 0.27
N GLY A 223 0.61 4.43 -0.18
CA GLY A 223 1.51 5.38 0.47
C GLY A 223 2.99 4.99 0.49
N VAL A 224 3.37 3.84 -0.13
CA VAL A 224 4.74 3.37 -0.17
C VAL A 224 5.45 3.89 -1.42
N GLN A 225 6.60 4.53 -1.22
CA GLN A 225 7.54 4.92 -2.27
C GLN A 225 8.76 3.98 -2.18
N PRO A 226 8.81 2.92 -3.00
CA PRO A 226 9.90 1.97 -2.94
C PRO A 226 11.10 2.43 -3.77
N MET A 227 12.28 2.43 -3.16
CA MET A 227 13.53 2.83 -3.81
C MET A 227 14.60 1.75 -3.66
N LEU A 228 15.44 1.62 -4.68
CA LEU A 228 16.63 0.80 -4.58
C LEU A 228 17.68 1.53 -3.76
N SER A 229 18.22 0.81 -2.76
CA SER A 229 19.28 1.30 -1.89
C SER A 229 20.13 0.14 -1.41
N GLU A 230 21.36 0.42 -1.00
CA GLU A 230 22.18 -0.57 -0.31
C GLU A 230 21.63 -0.89 1.07
N ASP A 231 21.89 -2.10 1.59
CA ASP A 231 21.61 -2.44 2.97
C ASP A 231 22.60 -1.69 3.89
N PRO A 232 22.13 -1.04 4.97
CA PRO A 232 23.01 -0.36 5.91
C PRO A 232 23.87 -1.37 6.68
N ARG A 233 25.13 -1.00 6.92
CA ARG A 233 26.10 -1.80 7.67
C ARG A 233 25.99 -1.59 9.18
N ASP A 234 25.67 -0.37 9.57
CA ASP A 234 25.51 0.09 10.94
C ASP A 234 24.51 1.24 11.03
N THR A 235 24.29 1.77 12.23
CA THR A 235 23.32 2.84 12.48
C THR A 235 23.72 4.15 11.79
N ASP A 236 25.00 4.48 11.72
CA ASP A 236 25.47 5.74 11.10
C ASP A 236 25.27 5.67 9.59
N ASP A 237 25.58 4.52 8.99
CA ASP A 237 25.34 4.25 7.57
C ASP A 237 23.84 4.28 7.22
N MET A 238 22.99 3.75 8.11
CA MET A 238 21.54 3.80 8.00
C MET A 238 21.02 5.25 7.94
N VAL A 239 21.50 6.12 8.83
CA VAL A 239 21.12 7.53 8.86
C VAL A 239 21.64 8.26 7.61
N ARG A 240 22.88 7.99 7.20
CA ARG A 240 23.45 8.57 6.00
C ARG A 240 22.62 8.23 4.75
N ILE A 241 22.33 6.95 4.54
CA ILE A 241 21.52 6.48 3.41
C ILE A 241 20.12 7.10 3.45
N ALA A 242 19.46 7.12 4.60
CA ALA A 242 18.15 7.73 4.74
C ALA A 242 18.14 9.21 4.36
N ASN A 243 19.14 9.98 4.83
CA ASN A 243 19.31 11.39 4.49
C ASN A 243 19.52 11.61 2.98
N GLU A 244 20.38 10.80 2.35
CA GLU A 244 20.64 10.90 0.92
C GLU A 244 19.38 10.63 0.09
N GLU A 245 18.63 9.58 0.42
CA GLU A 245 17.43 9.21 -0.32
C GLU A 245 16.27 10.18 -0.08
N LEU A 246 16.09 10.71 1.12
CA LEU A 246 15.11 11.76 1.41
C LEU A 246 15.39 13.03 0.59
N ARG A 247 16.66 13.44 0.49
CA ARG A 247 17.06 14.60 -0.34
C ARG A 247 16.84 14.36 -1.83
N LYS A 248 17.25 13.19 -2.34
CA LYS A 248 17.07 12.84 -3.75
C LYS A 248 15.60 12.79 -4.16
N SER A 249 14.76 12.31 -3.27
CA SER A 249 13.32 12.17 -3.51
C SER A 249 12.52 13.46 -3.28
N GLY A 250 13.10 14.46 -2.60
CA GLY A 250 12.43 15.70 -2.26
C GLY A 250 11.35 15.55 -1.18
N PHE A 251 11.38 14.48 -0.38
CA PHE A 251 10.41 14.26 0.68
C PHE A 251 10.72 15.03 1.96
N ALA A 252 11.97 15.44 2.19
CA ALA A 252 12.35 16.19 3.37
C ALA A 252 13.37 17.29 3.05
N ASP A 253 13.24 18.41 3.73
CA ASP A 253 14.16 19.53 3.68
C ASP A 253 15.15 19.50 4.86
N VAL A 254 16.23 20.27 4.76
CA VAL A 254 17.22 20.40 5.84
C VAL A 254 16.55 21.00 7.07
N GLY A 255 16.63 20.31 8.20
CA GLY A 255 15.99 20.71 9.45
C GLY A 255 14.72 19.91 9.79
N ASP A 256 14.16 19.20 8.83
CA ASP A 256 12.99 18.35 9.07
C ASP A 256 13.34 17.16 9.96
N ARG A 257 12.36 16.71 10.73
CA ARG A 257 12.43 15.47 11.50
C ARG A 257 11.71 14.36 10.77
N TYR A 258 12.32 13.21 10.71
CA TYR A 258 11.73 12.02 10.10
C TYR A 258 11.91 10.80 10.99
N VAL A 259 11.18 9.73 10.69
CA VAL A 259 11.25 8.47 11.44
C VAL A 259 11.96 7.43 10.60
N ILE A 260 12.90 6.67 11.20
CA ILE A 260 13.48 5.49 10.57
C ILE A 260 12.98 4.25 11.30
N THR A 261 12.66 3.21 10.55
CA THR A 261 12.44 1.87 11.08
C THR A 261 13.42 0.89 10.44
N ALA A 262 14.05 0.07 11.26
CA ALA A 262 15.02 -0.93 10.82
C ALA A 262 14.93 -2.20 11.66
N GLY A 263 15.54 -3.27 11.14
CA GLY A 263 15.79 -4.50 11.89
C GLY A 263 17.24 -4.54 12.37
N VAL A 264 17.45 -4.70 13.68
CA VAL A 264 18.77 -4.88 14.29
C VAL A 264 18.83 -6.28 14.91
N PRO A 265 19.90 -7.06 14.67
CA PRO A 265 21.10 -6.73 13.88
C PRO A 265 20.81 -6.64 12.37
N PHE A 266 21.58 -5.78 11.68
CA PHE A 266 21.45 -5.56 10.25
C PHE A 266 21.72 -6.87 9.46
N GLY A 267 21.06 -7.02 8.30
CA GLY A 267 21.19 -8.19 7.44
C GLY A 267 20.37 -9.42 7.88
N VAL A 268 19.69 -9.37 9.04
CA VAL A 268 18.81 -10.46 9.50
C VAL A 268 17.38 -10.18 9.07
N ARG A 269 16.78 -11.08 8.29
CA ARG A 269 15.41 -10.91 7.77
C ARG A 269 14.35 -11.02 8.88
N GLY A 270 13.35 -10.15 8.83
CA GLY A 270 12.18 -10.24 9.71
C GLY A 270 12.36 -9.64 11.10
N THR A 271 13.43 -8.87 11.32
CA THR A 271 13.79 -8.31 12.63
C THR A 271 13.44 -6.84 12.80
N THR A 272 12.41 -6.30 12.10
CA THR A 272 12.00 -4.90 12.35
C THR A 272 11.66 -4.72 13.83
N ASN A 273 12.55 -4.08 14.59
CA ASN A 273 12.49 -3.98 16.05
C ASN A 273 12.90 -2.59 16.59
N MET A 274 13.19 -1.61 15.70
CA MET A 274 13.68 -0.31 16.09
C MET A 274 12.97 0.80 15.30
N PRO A 275 12.12 1.63 15.93
CA PRO A 275 11.74 2.94 15.41
C PRO A 275 12.58 4.02 16.08
N VAL A 276 13.17 4.93 15.31
CA VAL A 276 13.96 6.07 15.83
C VAL A 276 13.60 7.32 15.05
N SER A 277 13.50 8.44 15.75
CA SER A 277 13.36 9.76 15.12
C SER A 277 14.73 10.41 14.92
N TYR A 278 14.95 10.96 13.74
CA TYR A 278 16.14 11.75 13.40
C TYR A 278 15.75 13.12 12.89
N THR A 279 16.65 14.10 13.10
CA THR A 279 16.55 15.40 12.42
C THR A 279 17.40 15.30 11.15
N HIS A 280 16.84 15.69 10.01
CA HIS A 280 17.57 15.78 8.75
C HIS A 280 18.70 16.78 8.92
N LEU A 281 19.94 16.30 8.88
CA LEU A 281 21.11 17.08 9.27
C LEU A 281 21.33 18.29 8.36
N ALA A 282 21.65 19.41 8.98
CA ALA A 282 22.46 20.45 8.38
C ALA A 282 23.72 19.81 7.75
N LEU A 283 24.19 20.40 6.64
CA LEU A 283 25.45 20.02 5.98
C LEU A 283 26.53 19.63 7.00
N PRO A 284 27.31 18.58 6.75
CA PRO A 284 28.47 18.30 7.56
C PRO A 284 29.32 19.57 7.66
N THR A 285 29.71 19.92 8.85
CA THR A 285 30.51 21.11 9.19
C THR A 285 31.86 21.19 8.47
N SER A 286 32.20 20.24 7.62
CA SER A 286 33.39 20.23 6.77
C SER A 286 33.34 21.18 5.57
N ASP A 287 32.18 21.74 5.22
CA ASP A 287 32.05 22.69 4.10
C ASP A 287 31.98 24.16 4.56
N LEU A 288 32.17 24.44 5.83
CA LEU A 288 32.45 25.77 6.32
C LEU A 288 33.96 26.07 6.17
N VAL A 289 34.38 26.30 4.93
CA VAL A 289 35.65 26.98 4.68
C VAL A 289 35.41 28.46 4.98
N PHE A 290 36.03 28.97 6.06
CA PHE A 290 36.14 30.38 6.36
C PHE A 290 37.00 31.10 5.31
#